data_548d3f3f2f1bfeeca83a80f766e4b46e
#
_entry.id   548d3f3f2f1bfeeca83a80f766e4b46e
#
_cell.length_a   1.000
_cell.length_b   1.000
_cell.length_c   1.000
_cell.angle_alpha   90.00
_cell.angle_beta   90.00
_cell.angle_gamma   90.00
#
_symmetry.space_group_name_H-M   'P 1'
#
loop_
_entity.id
_entity.type
_entity.pdbx_description
1 polymer ?
#
loop_
_entity_poly.entity_id
_entity_poly.type
_entity_poly.pdbx_seq_one_letter_code
_entity_poly.pdbx_strand_id
1 'polypeptide(L)'
;LRTRTKTAKVRAALIALVPILVSIALYFSYKPTEETATISVMQPNVPCYVEERQAAGMMDPLEDICRLAASVPPGSHYLLMPESALAYIPSVYSIDERRLNSVMPILIQIHGVNLAQTKLITGASTVRYYGEVPATNTARYSDYYGWFDHYNSALLSNVRGEVESVYHKGRLVIGVE
;
A
#
# COMPACT_ATOMS: atom_id res chain seq x y z
N LEU A 1 10.23 13.78 54.49
CA LEU A 1 10.52 12.70 53.51
C LEU A 1 9.28 11.90 53.14
N ARG A 2 8.34 11.61 54.08
CA ARG A 2 7.12 10.75 53.88
C ARG A 2 6.06 11.38 52.95
N THR A 3 5.97 12.71 52.89
CA THR A 3 5.02 13.45 52.03
C THR A 3 5.46 13.47 50.55
N ARG A 4 6.78 13.58 50.29
CA ARG A 4 7.33 13.57 48.92
C ARG A 4 7.11 12.24 48.21
N THR A 5 7.17 11.13 48.94
CA THR A 5 6.92 9.78 48.37
C THR A 5 5.44 9.54 48.06
N LYS A 6 4.50 10.10 48.84
CA LYS A 6 3.05 10.01 48.54
C LYS A 6 2.70 10.77 47.26
N THR A 7 3.21 12.01 47.11
CA THR A 7 2.98 12.83 45.94
C THR A 7 3.57 12.20 44.68
N ALA A 8 4.75 11.57 44.77
CA ALA A 8 5.35 10.85 43.66
C ALA A 8 4.50 9.64 43.25
N LYS A 9 4.01 8.85 44.17
CA LYS A 9 3.11 7.73 43.91
C LYS A 9 1.80 8.14 43.25
N VAL A 10 1.18 9.23 43.71
CA VAL A 10 -0.04 9.78 43.13
C VAL A 10 0.21 10.26 41.71
N ARG A 11 1.30 10.96 41.46
CA ARG A 11 1.67 11.39 40.10
C ARG A 11 1.89 10.20 39.14
N ALA A 12 2.62 9.18 39.60
CA ALA A 12 2.82 7.96 38.82
C ALA A 12 1.50 7.25 38.52
N ALA A 13 0.60 7.15 39.51
CA ALA A 13 -0.73 6.59 39.30
C ALA A 13 -1.56 7.40 38.29
N LEU A 14 -1.53 8.74 38.36
CA LEU A 14 -2.22 9.60 37.40
C LEU A 14 -1.67 9.44 35.98
N ILE A 15 -0.35 9.40 35.83
CA ILE A 15 0.29 9.19 34.52
C ILE A 15 -0.13 7.86 33.92
N ALA A 16 -0.29 6.81 34.72
CA ALA A 16 -0.70 5.51 34.25
C ALA A 16 -2.23 5.41 34.00
N LEU A 17 -3.05 5.98 34.89
CA LEU A 17 -4.50 5.80 34.82
C LEU A 17 -5.22 6.76 33.89
N VAL A 18 -4.75 8.01 33.75
CA VAL A 18 -5.41 9.01 32.90
C VAL A 18 -5.48 8.58 31.44
N PRO A 19 -4.42 8.08 30.79
CA PRO A 19 -4.52 7.60 29.42
C PRO A 19 -5.53 6.45 29.25
N ILE A 20 -5.59 5.56 30.22
CA ILE A 20 -6.53 4.42 30.20
C ILE A 20 -7.97 4.93 30.28
N LEU A 21 -8.26 5.82 31.24
CA LEU A 21 -9.60 6.39 31.43
C LEU A 21 -10.03 7.20 30.21
N VAL A 22 -9.12 7.99 29.63
CA VAL A 22 -9.37 8.75 28.39
C VAL A 22 -9.65 7.79 27.23
N SER A 23 -8.87 6.73 27.08
CA SER A 23 -9.08 5.72 26.04
C SER A 23 -10.43 5.04 26.17
N ILE A 24 -10.83 4.67 27.39
CA ILE A 24 -12.14 4.07 27.68
C ILE A 24 -13.27 5.06 27.35
N ALA A 25 -13.12 6.32 27.78
CA ALA A 25 -14.12 7.36 27.49
C ALA A 25 -14.29 7.59 25.99
N LEU A 26 -13.18 7.66 25.23
CA LEU A 26 -13.19 7.78 23.78
C LEU A 26 -13.82 6.57 23.11
N TYR A 27 -13.53 5.36 23.59
CA TYR A 27 -14.12 4.13 23.07
C TYR A 27 -15.65 4.12 23.19
N PHE A 28 -16.19 4.47 24.35
CA PHE A 28 -17.64 4.52 24.57
C PHE A 28 -18.33 5.73 23.94
N SER A 29 -17.60 6.81 23.65
CA SER A 29 -18.14 7.99 22.95
C SER A 29 -18.10 7.83 21.43
N TYR A 30 -17.34 6.87 20.91
CA TYR A 30 -17.22 6.63 19.48
C TYR A 30 -18.55 6.15 18.91
N LYS A 31 -19.04 6.88 17.93
CA LYS A 31 -20.18 6.47 17.11
C LYS A 31 -19.66 6.18 15.70
N PRO A 32 -19.71 4.91 15.25
CA PRO A 32 -19.33 4.62 13.86
C PRO A 32 -20.24 5.36 12.88
N THR A 33 -19.71 5.79 11.78
CA THR A 33 -20.51 6.33 10.68
C THR A 33 -21.36 5.21 10.08
N GLU A 34 -22.56 5.55 9.60
CA GLU A 34 -23.44 4.58 8.93
C GLU A 34 -22.95 4.24 7.51
N GLU A 35 -22.04 5.08 6.98
CA GLU A 35 -21.42 4.82 5.68
C GLU A 35 -20.42 3.67 5.78
N THR A 36 -20.67 2.62 5.03
CA THR A 36 -19.81 1.43 4.97
C THR A 36 -19.32 1.22 3.54
N ALA A 37 -18.10 0.70 3.42
CA ALA A 37 -17.56 0.26 2.14
C ALA A 37 -17.25 -1.23 2.20
N THR A 38 -17.66 -1.97 1.17
CA THR A 38 -17.30 -3.38 1.02
C THR A 38 -15.93 -3.47 0.36
N ILE A 39 -14.98 -4.11 1.04
CA ILE A 39 -13.62 -4.28 0.55
C ILE A 39 -13.35 -5.78 0.39
N SER A 40 -12.94 -6.18 -0.82
CA SER A 40 -12.37 -7.49 -1.07
C SER A 40 -10.85 -7.41 -0.97
N VAL A 41 -10.23 -8.34 -0.25
CA VAL A 41 -8.78 -8.39 -0.10
C VAL A 41 -8.25 -9.58 -0.88
N MET A 42 -7.32 -9.31 -1.80
CA MET A 42 -6.64 -10.34 -2.58
C MET A 42 -5.34 -10.76 -1.90
N GLN A 43 -5.18 -12.05 -1.70
CA GLN A 43 -3.96 -12.65 -1.16
C GLN A 43 -3.39 -13.66 -2.17
N PRO A 44 -2.50 -13.25 -3.09
CA PRO A 44 -1.99 -14.14 -4.14
C PRO A 44 -0.99 -15.17 -3.63
N ASN A 45 -0.48 -15.01 -2.39
CA ASN A 45 0.48 -15.91 -1.76
C ASN A 45 1.72 -16.17 -2.65
N VAL A 46 2.23 -15.11 -3.27
CA VAL A 46 3.41 -15.18 -4.14
C VAL A 46 4.67 -15.29 -3.28
N PRO A 47 5.51 -16.33 -3.48
CA PRO A 47 6.79 -16.43 -2.80
C PRO A 47 7.70 -15.25 -3.08
N CYS A 48 8.48 -14.80 -2.09
CA CYS A 48 9.37 -13.64 -2.23
C CYS A 48 10.53 -13.90 -3.20
N TYR A 49 11.01 -15.15 -3.27
CA TYR A 49 12.16 -15.52 -4.09
C TYR A 49 11.75 -16.09 -5.44
N VAL A 50 12.52 -15.76 -6.49
CA VAL A 50 12.24 -16.19 -7.87
C VAL A 50 12.28 -17.70 -8.00
N GLU A 51 13.25 -18.35 -7.34
CA GLU A 51 13.44 -19.81 -7.35
C GLU A 51 12.23 -20.54 -6.74
N GLU A 52 11.67 -19.99 -5.66
CA GLU A 52 10.49 -20.55 -5.02
C GLU A 52 9.24 -20.38 -5.92
N ARG A 53 9.12 -19.27 -6.64
CA ARG A 53 8.03 -19.07 -7.59
C ARG A 53 8.09 -20.05 -8.75
N GLN A 54 9.28 -20.29 -9.29
CA GLN A 54 9.51 -21.28 -10.33
C GLN A 54 9.20 -22.69 -9.85
N ALA A 55 9.66 -23.04 -8.63
CA ALA A 55 9.39 -24.34 -8.02
C ALA A 55 7.90 -24.56 -7.75
N ALA A 56 7.15 -23.48 -7.44
CA ALA A 56 5.70 -23.53 -7.25
C ALA A 56 4.90 -23.56 -8.58
N GLY A 57 5.57 -23.49 -9.74
CA GLY A 57 4.93 -23.45 -11.05
C GLY A 57 4.23 -22.12 -11.37
N MET A 58 4.55 -21.07 -10.64
CA MET A 58 4.04 -19.71 -10.87
C MET A 58 4.81 -19.07 -12.03
N MET A 59 4.35 -19.30 -13.25
CA MET A 59 5.02 -18.85 -14.46
C MET A 59 4.65 -17.43 -14.85
N ASP A 60 3.39 -17.01 -14.61
CA ASP A 60 2.87 -15.68 -14.94
C ASP A 60 2.12 -15.08 -13.74
N PRO A 61 2.76 -14.18 -12.98
CA PRO A 61 2.12 -13.52 -11.85
C PRO A 61 0.87 -12.71 -12.24
N LEU A 62 0.81 -12.17 -13.46
CA LEU A 62 -0.35 -11.43 -13.93
C LEU A 62 -1.56 -12.34 -14.15
N GLU A 63 -1.35 -13.53 -14.71
CA GLU A 63 -2.43 -14.50 -14.88
C GLU A 63 -3.03 -14.93 -13.55
N ASP A 64 -2.20 -15.23 -12.56
CA ASP A 64 -2.64 -15.56 -11.21
C ASP A 64 -3.43 -14.43 -10.55
N ILE A 65 -2.96 -13.20 -10.68
CA ILE A 65 -3.66 -12.00 -10.18
C ILE A 65 -5.01 -11.85 -10.88
N CYS A 66 -5.08 -11.96 -12.19
CA CYS A 66 -6.34 -11.88 -12.96
C CYS A 66 -7.32 -12.98 -12.59
N ARG A 67 -6.85 -14.21 -12.39
CA ARG A 67 -7.68 -15.33 -11.94
C ARG A 67 -8.29 -15.10 -10.55
N LEU A 68 -7.51 -14.55 -9.62
CA LEU A 68 -8.00 -14.17 -8.29
C LEU A 68 -8.98 -13.00 -8.36
N ALA A 69 -8.69 -11.98 -9.17
CA ALA A 69 -9.58 -10.85 -9.39
C ALA A 69 -10.95 -11.28 -9.95
N ALA A 70 -10.96 -12.28 -10.84
CA ALA A 70 -12.19 -12.84 -11.38
C ALA A 70 -13.07 -13.54 -10.34
N SER A 71 -12.50 -13.95 -9.19
CA SER A 71 -13.23 -14.58 -8.08
C SER A 71 -13.82 -13.59 -7.07
N VAL A 72 -13.58 -12.29 -7.24
CA VAL A 72 -14.08 -11.25 -6.33
C VAL A 72 -15.62 -11.19 -6.43
N PRO A 73 -16.33 -11.17 -5.28
CA PRO A 73 -17.78 -11.07 -5.27
C PRO A 73 -18.26 -9.76 -5.91
N PRO A 74 -19.35 -9.79 -6.69
CA PRO A 74 -19.95 -8.57 -7.22
C PRO A 74 -20.42 -7.67 -6.09
N GLY A 75 -20.33 -6.33 -6.31
CA GLY A 75 -20.73 -5.33 -5.31
C GLY A 75 -19.64 -4.91 -4.35
N SER A 76 -18.41 -5.40 -4.50
CA SER A 76 -17.25 -4.84 -3.79
C SER A 76 -16.96 -3.43 -4.29
N HIS A 77 -16.81 -2.48 -3.36
CA HIS A 77 -16.43 -1.09 -3.70
C HIS A 77 -14.95 -0.99 -4.05
N TYR A 78 -14.12 -1.77 -3.33
CA TYR A 78 -12.67 -1.79 -3.50
C TYR A 78 -12.15 -3.22 -3.56
N LEU A 79 -11.15 -3.44 -4.43
CA LEU A 79 -10.27 -4.60 -4.40
C LEU A 79 -8.90 -4.15 -3.90
N LEU A 80 -8.50 -4.64 -2.74
CA LEU A 80 -7.22 -4.35 -2.13
C LEU A 80 -6.22 -5.47 -2.44
N MET A 81 -5.13 -5.12 -3.09
CA MET A 81 -4.01 -6.01 -3.40
C MET A 81 -2.83 -5.75 -2.44
N PRO A 82 -1.92 -6.73 -2.25
CA PRO A 82 -0.79 -6.57 -1.35
C PRO A 82 0.21 -5.54 -1.83
N GLU A 83 1.12 -5.19 -0.92
CA GLU A 83 2.35 -4.44 -1.20
C GLU A 83 3.12 -5.12 -2.35
N SER A 84 3.69 -4.33 -3.23
CA SER A 84 4.48 -4.82 -4.37
C SER A 84 3.74 -5.74 -5.37
N ALA A 85 2.40 -5.80 -5.36
CA ALA A 85 1.66 -6.70 -6.25
C ALA A 85 2.03 -6.50 -7.72
N LEU A 86 2.16 -5.26 -8.18
CA LEU A 86 2.58 -4.97 -9.56
C LEU A 86 4.07 -5.20 -9.79
N ALA A 87 4.92 -5.11 -8.77
CA ALA A 87 6.36 -5.30 -8.92
C ALA A 87 6.74 -6.74 -9.31
N TYR A 88 5.85 -7.71 -9.14
CA TYR A 88 6.06 -9.07 -9.63
C TYR A 88 5.81 -9.23 -11.12
N ILE A 89 5.20 -8.25 -11.77
CA ILE A 89 4.92 -8.25 -13.20
C ILE A 89 6.08 -7.56 -13.93
N PRO A 90 6.90 -8.26 -14.74
CA PRO A 90 8.13 -7.70 -15.31
C PRO A 90 7.93 -6.41 -16.10
N SER A 91 6.82 -6.28 -16.81
CA SER A 91 6.52 -5.10 -17.65
C SER A 91 6.20 -3.83 -16.84
N VAL A 92 5.91 -3.95 -15.55
CA VAL A 92 5.57 -2.83 -14.66
C VAL A 92 6.35 -2.88 -13.35
N TYR A 93 7.52 -3.51 -13.37
CA TYR A 93 8.39 -3.66 -12.20
C TYR A 93 8.74 -2.32 -11.54
N SER A 94 8.91 -1.25 -12.32
CA SER A 94 9.14 0.09 -11.83
C SER A 94 8.45 1.12 -12.73
N ILE A 95 7.52 1.88 -12.16
CA ILE A 95 6.62 2.76 -12.90
C ILE A 95 7.13 4.19 -12.82
N ASP A 96 7.44 4.81 -13.95
CA ASP A 96 7.76 6.24 -14.04
C ASP A 96 6.49 7.05 -13.73
N GLU A 97 6.53 7.88 -12.69
CA GLU A 97 5.37 8.69 -12.27
C GLU A 97 4.90 9.70 -13.31
N ARG A 98 5.77 10.09 -14.25
CA ARG A 98 5.38 10.94 -15.40
C ARG A 98 4.54 10.17 -16.43
N ARG A 99 4.49 8.85 -16.32
CA ARG A 99 3.83 7.92 -17.26
C ARG A 99 2.95 6.91 -16.55
N LEU A 100 2.23 7.31 -15.51
CA LEU A 100 1.35 6.42 -14.75
C LEU A 100 0.34 5.68 -15.65
N ASN A 101 -0.10 6.31 -16.72
CA ASN A 101 -1.00 5.66 -17.68
C ASN A 101 -0.35 4.49 -18.46
N SER A 102 0.97 4.30 -18.39
CA SER A 102 1.62 3.13 -18.99
C SER A 102 1.18 1.81 -18.36
N VAL A 103 0.68 1.82 -17.12
CA VAL A 103 0.17 0.63 -16.42
C VAL A 103 -1.30 0.34 -16.73
N MET A 104 -2.00 1.27 -17.41
CA MET A 104 -3.44 1.14 -17.68
C MET A 104 -3.82 -0.20 -18.34
N PRO A 105 -3.09 -0.73 -19.35
CA PRO A 105 -3.45 -2.02 -19.95
C PRO A 105 -3.44 -3.17 -18.94
N ILE A 106 -2.48 -3.17 -18.00
CA ILE A 106 -2.37 -4.18 -16.94
C ILE A 106 -3.54 -4.04 -15.96
N LEU A 107 -3.84 -2.80 -15.52
CA LEU A 107 -4.93 -2.54 -14.59
C LEU A 107 -6.29 -2.91 -15.21
N ILE A 108 -6.51 -2.63 -16.48
CA ILE A 108 -7.72 -3.05 -17.22
C ILE A 108 -7.83 -4.59 -17.25
N GLN A 109 -6.71 -5.28 -17.48
CA GLN A 109 -6.69 -6.75 -17.50
C GLN A 109 -7.04 -7.32 -16.12
N ILE A 110 -6.52 -6.74 -15.04
CA ILE A 110 -6.85 -7.14 -13.65
C ILE A 110 -8.32 -6.86 -13.34
N HIS A 111 -8.85 -5.71 -13.74
CA HIS A 111 -10.26 -5.39 -13.53
C HIS A 111 -11.20 -6.40 -14.22
N GLY A 112 -10.86 -6.82 -15.43
CA GLY A 112 -11.73 -7.74 -16.18
C GLY A 112 -13.18 -7.27 -16.25
N VAL A 113 -14.08 -8.19 -16.63
CA VAL A 113 -15.53 -7.92 -16.74
C VAL A 113 -16.26 -7.89 -15.39
N ASN A 114 -15.71 -8.54 -14.37
CA ASN A 114 -16.43 -8.78 -13.10
C ASN A 114 -16.33 -7.61 -12.11
N LEU A 115 -15.38 -6.71 -12.31
CA LEU A 115 -15.10 -5.59 -11.41
C LEU A 115 -15.61 -4.25 -11.94
N ALA A 116 -16.71 -4.25 -12.70
CA ALA A 116 -17.23 -3.08 -13.42
C ALA A 116 -17.52 -1.82 -12.57
N GLN A 117 -17.58 -1.94 -11.25
CA GLN A 117 -17.78 -0.81 -10.32
C GLN A 117 -16.77 -0.78 -9.18
N THR A 118 -15.80 -1.70 -9.18
CA THR A 118 -14.81 -1.86 -8.11
C THR A 118 -13.57 -1.04 -8.39
N LYS A 119 -13.16 -0.18 -7.48
CA LYS A 119 -11.86 0.50 -7.56
C LYS A 119 -10.76 -0.44 -7.08
N LEU A 120 -9.59 -0.39 -7.74
CA LEU A 120 -8.44 -1.21 -7.39
C LEU A 120 -7.43 -0.39 -6.58
N ILE A 121 -7.02 -0.92 -5.43
CA ILE A 121 -5.91 -0.39 -4.63
C ILE A 121 -4.79 -1.43 -4.70
N THR A 122 -3.66 -1.08 -5.31
CA THR A 122 -2.56 -2.01 -5.54
C THR A 122 -1.22 -1.45 -5.14
N GLY A 123 -0.36 -2.29 -4.55
CA GLY A 123 1.03 -1.95 -4.30
C GLY A 123 1.86 -1.94 -5.58
N ALA A 124 2.75 -0.97 -5.68
CA ALA A 124 3.60 -0.77 -6.85
C ALA A 124 4.95 -0.14 -6.45
N SER A 125 5.94 -0.36 -7.28
CA SER A 125 7.20 0.35 -7.23
C SER A 125 7.16 1.51 -8.21
N THR A 126 7.35 2.76 -7.73
CA THR A 126 7.34 3.93 -8.60
C THR A 126 8.66 4.68 -8.55
N VAL A 127 8.97 5.41 -9.62
CA VAL A 127 10.18 6.22 -9.76
C VAL A 127 9.82 7.63 -10.15
N ARG A 128 10.41 8.59 -9.45
CA ARG A 128 10.34 10.01 -9.80
C ARG A 128 11.71 10.52 -10.21
N TYR A 129 11.81 11.02 -11.42
CA TYR A 129 13.04 11.57 -11.96
C TYR A 129 13.08 13.09 -11.83
N TYR A 130 14.25 13.63 -11.43
CA TYR A 130 14.46 15.06 -11.20
C TYR A 130 15.39 15.69 -12.24
N GLY A 131 16.10 14.89 -13.03
CA GLY A 131 17.08 15.35 -13.99
C GLY A 131 18.42 15.71 -13.34
N GLU A 132 18.91 16.94 -13.55
CA GLU A 132 20.27 17.34 -13.16
C GLU A 132 20.42 17.75 -11.67
N VAL A 133 19.32 18.05 -10.98
CA VAL A 133 19.35 18.58 -9.59
C VAL A 133 18.52 17.69 -8.67
N PRO A 134 19.05 17.24 -7.52
CA PRO A 134 18.28 16.49 -6.56
C PRO A 134 17.18 17.36 -5.94
N ALA A 135 15.95 16.83 -5.87
CA ALA A 135 14.81 17.53 -5.25
C ALA A 135 14.58 17.11 -3.80
N THR A 136 15.21 16.02 -3.36
CA THR A 136 15.08 15.47 -1.99
C THR A 136 16.43 15.09 -1.44
N ASN A 137 16.51 14.91 -0.11
CA ASN A 137 17.73 14.44 0.55
C ASN A 137 17.96 12.93 0.35
N THR A 138 16.97 12.21 -0.17
CA THR A 138 17.01 10.77 -0.45
C THR A 138 17.33 10.46 -1.91
N ALA A 139 17.34 11.50 -2.76
CA ALA A 139 17.58 11.33 -4.18
C ALA A 139 18.91 10.64 -4.46
N ARG A 140 18.89 9.66 -5.36
CA ARG A 140 20.03 8.91 -5.86
C ARG A 140 20.40 9.42 -7.24
N TYR A 141 21.65 9.25 -7.65
CA TYR A 141 22.14 9.64 -8.95
C TYR A 141 22.40 8.42 -9.84
N SER A 142 22.03 8.53 -11.09
CA SER A 142 22.37 7.58 -12.16
C SER A 142 22.90 8.36 -13.36
N ASP A 143 24.01 7.92 -13.95
CA ASP A 143 24.58 8.53 -15.16
C ASP A 143 23.60 8.52 -16.34
N TYR A 144 22.63 7.63 -16.33
CA TYR A 144 21.67 7.47 -17.41
C TYR A 144 20.40 8.32 -17.23
N TYR A 145 19.91 8.47 -15.99
CA TYR A 145 18.63 9.12 -15.68
C TYR A 145 18.75 10.43 -14.91
N GLY A 146 19.96 10.79 -14.45
CA GLY A 146 20.17 11.88 -13.49
C GLY A 146 19.69 11.51 -12.09
N TRP A 147 19.23 12.52 -11.35
CA TRP A 147 18.73 12.34 -10.00
C TRP A 147 17.33 11.74 -9.99
N PHE A 148 17.08 10.81 -9.08
CA PHE A 148 15.77 10.15 -8.95
C PHE A 148 15.53 9.65 -7.52
N ASP A 149 14.26 9.50 -7.16
CA ASP A 149 13.81 8.72 -6.01
C ASP A 149 13.00 7.52 -6.46
N HIS A 150 13.13 6.45 -5.69
CA HIS A 150 12.37 5.21 -5.85
C HIS A 150 11.44 5.05 -4.65
N TYR A 151 10.17 4.81 -4.91
CA TYR A 151 9.14 4.72 -3.89
C TYR A 151 8.46 3.35 -3.88
N ASN A 152 8.20 2.88 -2.67
CA ASN A 152 7.18 1.87 -2.44
C ASN A 152 5.83 2.59 -2.35
N SER A 153 4.92 2.30 -3.25
CA SER A 153 3.72 3.10 -3.47
C SER A 153 2.46 2.24 -3.47
N ALA A 154 1.33 2.86 -3.14
CA ALA A 154 0.02 2.34 -3.43
C ALA A 154 -0.66 3.19 -4.51
N LEU A 155 -1.24 2.54 -5.49
CA LEU A 155 -1.98 3.16 -6.58
C LEU A 155 -3.48 2.89 -6.38
N LEU A 156 -4.29 3.94 -6.49
CA LEU A 156 -5.74 3.81 -6.63
C LEU A 156 -6.10 3.97 -8.10
N SER A 157 -6.76 2.98 -8.68
CA SER A 157 -7.26 3.06 -10.06
C SER A 157 -8.76 2.82 -10.15
N ASN A 158 -9.37 3.41 -11.16
CA ASN A 158 -10.77 3.18 -11.50
C ASN A 158 -10.92 1.98 -12.45
N VAL A 159 -12.17 1.68 -12.79
CA VAL A 159 -12.56 0.56 -13.68
C VAL A 159 -12.01 0.67 -15.11
N ARG A 160 -11.55 1.85 -15.51
CA ARG A 160 -10.91 2.06 -16.81
C ARG A 160 -9.40 1.91 -16.76
N GLY A 161 -8.85 1.50 -15.61
CA GLY A 161 -7.42 1.37 -15.40
C GLY A 161 -6.69 2.72 -15.25
N GLU A 162 -7.42 3.84 -15.15
CA GLU A 162 -6.83 5.15 -14.92
C GLU A 162 -6.40 5.28 -13.47
N VAL A 163 -5.16 5.69 -13.24
CA VAL A 163 -4.63 5.92 -11.88
C VAL A 163 -5.17 7.27 -11.38
N GLU A 164 -6.01 7.22 -10.37
CA GLU A 164 -6.64 8.39 -9.76
C GLU A 164 -5.78 9.01 -8.65
N SER A 165 -4.98 8.18 -7.95
CA SER A 165 -4.15 8.63 -6.85
C SER A 165 -2.95 7.73 -6.64
N VAL A 166 -1.85 8.33 -6.18
CA VAL A 166 -0.61 7.64 -5.78
C VAL A 166 -0.29 8.04 -4.34
N TYR A 167 -0.03 7.06 -3.50
CA TYR A 167 0.45 7.25 -2.14
C TYR A 167 1.83 6.62 -2.00
N HIS A 168 2.81 7.39 -1.55
CA HIS A 168 4.15 6.89 -1.24
C HIS A 168 4.24 6.47 0.22
N LYS A 169 4.85 5.33 0.48
CA LYS A 169 5.13 4.86 1.83
C LYS A 169 6.06 5.84 2.53
N GLY A 170 5.57 6.48 3.58
CA GLY A 170 6.30 7.54 4.28
C GLY A 170 7.35 7.03 5.27
N ARG A 171 7.33 5.73 5.64
CA ARG A 171 8.31 5.10 6.54
C ARG A 171 8.70 3.75 5.99
N LEU A 172 9.97 3.62 5.62
CA LEU A 172 10.56 2.39 5.12
C LEU A 172 10.97 1.47 6.30
N VAL A 173 11.03 0.17 6.05
CA VAL A 173 11.51 -0.79 7.05
C VAL A 173 13.03 -0.77 7.06
N ILE A 174 13.61 -0.43 8.21
CA ILE A 174 15.06 -0.31 8.37
C ILE A 174 15.75 -1.64 8.05
N GLY A 175 16.68 -1.62 7.10
CA GLY A 175 17.51 -2.77 6.72
C GLY A 175 16.87 -3.74 5.72
N VAL A 176 15.66 -3.44 5.22
CA VAL A 176 14.95 -4.28 4.23
C VAL A 176 14.60 -3.49 2.96
N GLU A 177 14.36 -2.18 3.08
CA GLU A 177 13.95 -1.28 1.98
C GLU A 177 14.95 -0.13 1.79
#